data_8eda24cb9848cdb95c13408d6a5531b6
#
_entry.id   8eda24cb9848cdb95c13408d6a5531b6
#
_cell.length_a   1.000
_cell.length_b   1.000
_cell.length_c   1.000
_cell.angle_alpha   90.00
_cell.angle_beta   90.00
_cell.angle_gamma   90.00
#
_symmetry.space_group_name_H-M   'P 1'
#
loop_
_entity.id
_entity.type
_entity.pdbx_description
1 polymer ?
#
loop_
_entity_poly.entity_id
_entity_poly.type
_entity_poly.pdbx_seq_one_letter_code
_entity_poly.pdbx_strand_id
1 'polypeptide(L)'
;MPHHATYAVPNELLDVAVIDDSKTMQGIIRSMLNAMKVRRVRLFDSTEAALHSMLHEPPNLIICEWKAGLVSGHQLLRMVRARFMEPLCYVPVIILTATPTRAIIDKAMGAGANLIVVKPISPAVMQERIGWLQRDQRQLVLGPRGAFEIEGVRETMLAQKERAAAVRKAATTKPARKSDGASTPAYPQTAGDGNMPADQWQAFLRTMEPLER
;
A
#
# COMPACT_ATOMS: atom_id res chain seq x y z
N MET A 1 -0.89 20.75 10.60
CA MET A 1 -0.96 19.29 10.80
C MET A 1 0.40 18.71 10.48
N PRO A 2 0.93 17.75 11.24
CA PRO A 2 2.26 17.20 10.97
C PRO A 2 2.23 16.34 9.70
N HIS A 3 3.29 16.45 8.90
CA HIS A 3 3.57 15.47 7.86
C HIS A 3 3.88 14.10 8.49
N HIS A 4 3.82 13.05 7.71
CA HIS A 4 4.18 11.72 8.21
C HIS A 4 5.70 11.60 8.51
N ALA A 5 6.07 10.61 9.33
CA ALA A 5 7.42 10.49 9.92
C ALA A 5 8.57 10.28 8.92
N THR A 6 8.30 9.99 7.65
CA THR A 6 9.32 9.83 6.58
C THR A 6 9.51 11.11 5.76
N TYR A 7 8.58 12.08 5.84
CA TYR A 7 8.65 13.29 5.01
C TYR A 7 9.96 14.04 5.24
N ALA A 8 10.66 14.35 4.14
CA ALA A 8 11.95 15.05 4.11
C ALA A 8 13.09 14.38 4.92
N VAL A 9 12.94 13.11 5.36
CA VAL A 9 13.98 12.39 6.09
C VAL A 9 14.89 11.66 5.09
N PRO A 10 16.21 11.98 5.03
CA PRO A 10 17.14 11.27 4.15
C PRO A 10 17.35 9.82 4.61
N ASN A 11 17.80 8.95 3.68
CA ASN A 11 17.96 7.52 3.97
C ASN A 11 18.88 7.22 5.16
N GLU A 12 19.94 8.02 5.31
CA GLU A 12 20.95 7.89 6.37
C GLU A 12 20.39 8.18 7.78
N LEU A 13 19.17 8.70 7.87
CA LEU A 13 18.47 8.94 9.13
C LEU A 13 17.24 8.06 9.31
N LEU A 14 16.84 7.31 8.28
CA LEU A 14 15.66 6.44 8.37
C LEU A 14 15.86 5.26 9.31
N ASP A 15 14.88 5.02 10.17
CA ASP A 15 14.67 3.79 10.93
C ASP A 15 13.45 3.08 10.37
N VAL A 16 13.65 1.87 9.84
CA VAL A 16 12.62 1.11 9.12
C VAL A 16 12.30 -0.18 9.87
N ALA A 17 11.04 -0.37 10.22
CA ALA A 17 10.51 -1.63 10.74
C ALA A 17 9.99 -2.49 9.57
N VAL A 18 10.54 -3.70 9.41
CA VAL A 18 10.14 -4.69 8.40
C VAL A 18 9.44 -5.84 9.09
N ILE A 19 8.21 -6.15 8.69
CA ILE A 19 7.36 -7.18 9.27
C ILE A 19 6.99 -8.17 8.17
N ASP A 20 7.55 -9.36 8.23
CA ASP A 20 7.32 -10.46 7.27
C ASP A 20 7.67 -11.78 7.96
N ASP A 21 6.81 -12.78 7.89
CA ASP A 21 7.04 -14.10 8.51
C ASP A 21 8.09 -14.93 7.78
N SER A 22 8.43 -14.56 6.54
CA SER A 22 9.49 -15.18 5.74
C SER A 22 10.86 -14.58 6.05
N LYS A 23 11.73 -15.35 6.70
CA LYS A 23 13.14 -14.94 6.96
C LYS A 23 13.90 -14.62 5.67
N THR A 24 13.62 -15.35 4.59
CA THR A 24 14.20 -15.07 3.27
C THR A 24 13.81 -13.68 2.77
N MET A 25 12.51 -13.34 2.86
CA MET A 25 12.03 -12.05 2.43
C MET A 25 12.58 -10.92 3.31
N GLN A 26 12.63 -11.11 4.63
CA GLN A 26 13.29 -10.18 5.55
C GLN A 26 14.73 -9.90 5.12
N GLY A 27 15.51 -10.95 4.77
CA GLY A 27 16.90 -10.85 4.32
C GLY A 27 17.02 -10.06 3.01
N ILE A 28 16.13 -10.31 2.05
CA ILE A 28 16.09 -9.60 0.76
C ILE A 28 15.79 -8.10 0.98
N ILE A 29 14.73 -7.78 1.74
CA ILE A 29 14.35 -6.38 2.01
C ILE A 29 15.47 -5.66 2.78
N ARG A 30 16.06 -6.30 3.80
CA ARG A 30 17.20 -5.75 4.54
C ARG A 30 18.39 -5.43 3.63
N SER A 31 18.71 -6.34 2.69
CA SER A 31 19.79 -6.12 1.73
C SER A 31 19.50 -4.90 0.84
N MET A 32 18.27 -4.75 0.34
CA MET A 32 17.86 -3.59 -0.45
C MET A 32 17.99 -2.28 0.35
N LEU A 33 17.48 -2.26 1.58
CA LEU A 33 17.50 -1.07 2.45
C LEU A 33 18.94 -0.68 2.84
N ASN A 34 19.80 -1.67 3.11
CA ASN A 34 21.22 -1.43 3.39
C ASN A 34 21.96 -0.86 2.17
N ALA A 35 21.67 -1.36 0.95
CA ALA A 35 22.22 -0.81 -0.28
C ALA A 35 21.81 0.66 -0.51
N MET A 36 20.64 1.05 -0.01
CA MET A 36 20.12 2.44 -0.01
C MET A 36 20.69 3.29 1.15
N LYS A 37 21.58 2.75 1.98
CA LYS A 37 22.20 3.40 3.16
C LYS A 37 21.17 3.81 4.22
N VAL A 38 20.09 3.03 4.39
CA VAL A 38 19.15 3.22 5.49
C VAL A 38 19.86 3.00 6.81
N ARG A 39 19.71 3.95 7.77
CA ARG A 39 20.42 3.95 9.03
C ARG A 39 20.16 2.71 9.88
N ARG A 40 18.91 2.30 10.01
CA ARG A 40 18.50 1.20 10.89
C ARG A 40 17.40 0.39 10.23
N VAL A 41 17.54 -0.92 10.22
CA VAL A 41 16.54 -1.87 9.72
C VAL A 41 16.23 -2.86 10.84
N ARG A 42 15.00 -2.81 11.36
CA ARG A 42 14.49 -3.72 12.39
C ARG A 42 13.61 -4.78 11.72
N LEU A 43 13.89 -6.05 11.98
CA LEU A 43 13.19 -7.18 11.37
C LEU A 43 12.30 -7.87 12.42
N PHE A 44 11.05 -8.08 12.07
CA PHE A 44 10.07 -8.75 12.92
C PHE A 44 9.39 -9.87 12.12
N ASP A 45 9.20 -11.02 12.75
CA ASP A 45 8.50 -12.18 12.19
C ASP A 45 7.00 -12.19 12.54
N SER A 46 6.59 -11.31 13.45
CA SER A 46 5.18 -11.13 13.81
C SER A 46 4.82 -9.66 14.00
N THR A 47 3.56 -9.36 13.79
CA THR A 47 3.00 -8.02 13.98
C THR A 47 2.94 -7.64 15.46
N GLU A 48 2.77 -8.61 16.35
CA GLU A 48 2.73 -8.40 17.80
C GLU A 48 4.09 -7.96 18.33
N ALA A 49 5.17 -8.67 17.96
CA ALA A 49 6.53 -8.30 18.33
C ALA A 49 6.92 -6.93 17.80
N ALA A 50 6.54 -6.65 16.54
CA ALA A 50 6.74 -5.36 15.92
C ALA A 50 6.01 -4.25 16.67
N LEU A 51 4.72 -4.43 16.96
CA LEU A 51 3.91 -3.43 17.65
C LEU A 51 4.47 -3.11 19.04
N HIS A 52 4.84 -4.14 19.80
CA HIS A 52 5.47 -3.95 21.11
C HIS A 52 6.74 -3.09 21.02
N SER A 53 7.63 -3.39 20.07
CA SER A 53 8.85 -2.62 19.86
C SER A 53 8.57 -1.18 19.40
N MET A 54 7.62 -0.99 18.47
CA MET A 54 7.28 0.31 17.88
C MET A 54 6.54 1.25 18.83
N LEU A 55 5.84 0.72 19.83
CA LEU A 55 5.22 1.53 20.90
C LEU A 55 6.26 2.21 21.80
N HIS A 56 7.40 1.55 22.04
CA HIS A 56 8.50 2.11 22.83
C HIS A 56 9.39 3.04 22.00
N GLU A 57 9.65 2.67 20.75
CA GLU A 57 10.51 3.41 19.84
C GLU A 57 9.89 3.41 18.44
N PRO A 58 9.06 4.43 18.10
CA PRO A 58 8.44 4.54 16.80
C PRO A 58 9.46 4.65 15.67
N PRO A 59 9.32 3.86 14.56
CA PRO A 59 10.19 3.99 13.39
C PRO A 59 9.81 5.21 12.55
N ASN A 60 10.61 5.50 11.53
CA ASN A 60 10.20 6.46 10.50
C ASN A 60 9.33 5.82 9.41
N LEU A 61 9.45 4.50 9.18
CA LEU A 61 8.75 3.77 8.14
C LEU A 61 8.42 2.35 8.60
N ILE A 62 7.22 1.88 8.27
CA ILE A 62 6.82 0.48 8.44
C ILE A 62 6.65 -0.15 7.06
N ILE A 63 7.29 -1.31 6.83
CA ILE A 63 7.09 -2.18 5.67
C ILE A 63 6.51 -3.49 6.20
N CYS A 64 5.27 -3.82 5.81
CA CYS A 64 4.55 -4.96 6.37
C CYS A 64 3.95 -5.85 5.29
N GLU A 65 4.18 -7.16 5.39
CA GLU A 65 3.46 -8.16 4.59
C GLU A 65 1.96 -8.14 4.96
N TRP A 66 1.10 -8.23 3.93
CA TRP A 66 -0.35 -8.26 4.12
C TRP A 66 -0.82 -9.44 4.98
N LYS A 67 -0.19 -10.60 4.83
CA LYS A 67 -0.50 -11.85 5.54
C LYS A 67 0.52 -12.19 6.63
N ALA A 68 1.08 -11.22 7.31
CA ALA A 68 2.11 -11.43 8.34
C ALA A 68 1.52 -12.09 9.61
N GLY A 69 1.77 -13.38 9.81
CA GLY A 69 1.47 -14.09 11.06
C GLY A 69 -0.02 -14.18 11.45
N LEU A 70 -0.30 -14.23 12.75
CA LEU A 70 -1.65 -14.32 13.31
C LEU A 70 -2.42 -13.00 13.18
N VAL A 71 -1.77 -11.88 13.41
CA VAL A 71 -2.32 -10.54 13.19
C VAL A 71 -1.90 -10.06 11.81
N SER A 72 -2.86 -9.91 10.91
CA SER A 72 -2.60 -9.48 9.53
C SER A 72 -2.12 -8.03 9.44
N GLY A 73 -1.42 -7.69 8.35
CA GLY A 73 -1.04 -6.30 8.06
C GLY A 73 -2.23 -5.33 8.04
N HIS A 74 -3.43 -5.80 7.68
CA HIS A 74 -4.65 -5.00 7.80
C HIS A 74 -5.02 -4.66 9.24
N GLN A 75 -4.92 -5.63 10.15
CA GLN A 75 -5.18 -5.40 11.57
C GLN A 75 -4.14 -4.47 12.17
N LEU A 76 -2.85 -4.68 11.84
CA LEU A 76 -1.77 -3.76 12.23
C LEU A 76 -2.06 -2.32 11.79
N LEU A 77 -2.43 -2.12 10.51
CA LEU A 77 -2.78 -0.80 9.98
C LEU A 77 -3.87 -0.12 10.81
N ARG A 78 -4.95 -0.84 11.09
CA ARG A 78 -6.06 -0.31 11.87
C ARG A 78 -5.64 0.08 13.28
N MET A 79 -4.77 -0.70 13.92
CA MET A 79 -4.23 -0.38 15.26
C MET A 79 -3.33 0.86 15.16
N VAL A 80 -2.35 0.85 14.27
CA VAL A 80 -1.40 1.96 14.10
C VAL A 80 -2.14 3.27 13.80
N ARG A 81 -3.20 3.26 12.99
CA ARG A 81 -3.95 4.48 12.62
C ARG A 81 -4.93 4.96 13.69
N ALA A 82 -5.13 4.23 14.77
CA ALA A 82 -6.00 4.67 15.86
C ALA A 82 -5.43 5.92 16.55
N ARG A 83 -6.30 6.88 16.90
CA ARG A 83 -5.91 8.17 17.51
C ARG A 83 -5.04 8.01 18.77
N PHE A 84 -5.31 7.01 19.59
CA PHE A 84 -4.58 6.77 20.84
C PHE A 84 -3.17 6.19 20.64
N MET A 85 -2.77 5.94 19.38
CA MET A 85 -1.44 5.40 19.02
C MET A 85 -0.43 6.50 18.67
N GLU A 86 -0.70 7.76 18.99
CA GLU A 86 0.29 8.83 18.79
C GLU A 86 1.58 8.55 19.58
N PRO A 87 2.78 8.76 18.97
CA PRO A 87 3.06 9.30 17.64
C PRO A 87 3.10 8.25 16.51
N LEU A 88 2.91 6.96 16.81
CA LEU A 88 3.03 5.87 15.85
C LEU A 88 2.01 6.00 14.69
N CYS A 89 0.85 6.63 14.92
CA CYS A 89 -0.16 6.84 13.90
C CYS A 89 0.31 7.72 12.73
N TYR A 90 1.36 8.51 12.89
CA TYR A 90 1.97 9.33 11.84
C TYR A 90 3.07 8.61 11.05
N VAL A 91 3.41 7.38 11.42
CA VAL A 91 4.41 6.59 10.70
C VAL A 91 3.78 6.03 9.42
N PRO A 92 4.36 6.29 8.22
CA PRO A 92 3.84 5.75 6.98
C PRO A 92 4.02 4.23 6.93
N VAL A 93 3.07 3.58 6.25
CA VAL A 93 3.06 2.12 6.11
C VAL A 93 3.02 1.74 4.63
N ILE A 94 4.00 0.97 4.21
CA ILE A 94 4.02 0.25 2.93
C ILE A 94 3.51 -1.16 3.17
N ILE A 95 2.45 -1.56 2.48
CA ILE A 95 1.96 -2.94 2.49
C ILE A 95 2.59 -3.71 1.35
N LEU A 96 3.17 -4.87 1.66
CA LEU A 96 3.64 -5.83 0.66
C LEU A 96 2.58 -6.92 0.47
N THR A 97 2.38 -7.36 -0.79
CA THR A 97 1.48 -8.48 -1.08
C THR A 97 1.92 -9.26 -2.31
N ALA A 98 1.84 -10.60 -2.24
CA ALA A 98 2.04 -11.47 -3.40
C ALA A 98 0.73 -11.72 -4.18
N THR A 99 -0.42 -11.39 -3.58
CA THR A 99 -1.76 -11.63 -4.17
C THR A 99 -2.54 -10.33 -4.25
N PRO A 100 -2.20 -9.41 -5.18
CA PRO A 100 -2.88 -8.13 -5.31
C PRO A 100 -4.27 -8.35 -5.91
N THR A 101 -5.29 -8.27 -5.07
CA THR A 101 -6.68 -8.23 -5.51
C THR A 101 -7.27 -6.86 -5.23
N ARG A 102 -8.29 -6.46 -5.99
CA ARG A 102 -8.99 -5.19 -5.76
C ARG A 102 -9.46 -5.08 -4.30
N ALA A 103 -9.97 -6.18 -3.74
CA ALA A 103 -10.43 -6.21 -2.36
C ALA A 103 -9.31 -5.95 -1.34
N ILE A 104 -8.10 -6.49 -1.57
CA ILE A 104 -6.94 -6.25 -0.71
C ILE A 104 -6.51 -4.78 -0.81
N ILE A 105 -6.44 -4.24 -2.02
CA ILE A 105 -6.07 -2.84 -2.25
C ILE A 105 -7.05 -1.90 -1.58
N ASP A 106 -8.36 -2.09 -1.81
CA ASP A 106 -9.40 -1.26 -1.19
C ASP A 106 -9.36 -1.33 0.35
N LYS A 107 -9.09 -2.53 0.91
CA LYS A 107 -8.95 -2.70 2.37
C LYS A 107 -7.69 -2.01 2.92
N ALA A 108 -6.55 -2.17 2.26
CA ALA A 108 -5.30 -1.60 2.72
C ALA A 108 -5.33 -0.06 2.64
N MET A 109 -5.74 0.50 1.51
CA MET A 109 -5.86 1.95 1.34
C MET A 109 -6.92 2.55 2.28
N GLY A 110 -8.08 1.90 2.41
CA GLY A 110 -9.14 2.31 3.33
C GLY A 110 -8.80 2.17 4.81
N ALA A 111 -7.77 1.39 5.15
CA ALA A 111 -7.21 1.28 6.50
C ALA A 111 -6.04 2.26 6.75
N GLY A 112 -5.64 3.07 5.75
CA GLY A 112 -4.61 4.09 5.89
C GLY A 112 -3.20 3.63 5.51
N ALA A 113 -3.06 2.66 4.58
CA ALA A 113 -1.78 2.37 3.94
C ALA A 113 -1.34 3.58 3.09
N ASN A 114 -0.07 3.96 3.16
CA ASN A 114 0.48 5.01 2.32
C ASN A 114 0.76 4.49 0.91
N LEU A 115 1.29 3.28 0.81
CA LEU A 115 1.61 2.61 -0.44
C LEU A 115 1.34 1.10 -0.35
N ILE A 116 1.13 0.49 -1.52
CA ILE A 116 1.06 -0.96 -1.68
C ILE A 116 2.10 -1.34 -2.73
N VAL A 117 2.91 -2.35 -2.43
CA VAL A 117 3.92 -2.89 -3.33
C VAL A 117 3.65 -4.37 -3.56
N VAL A 118 3.60 -4.76 -4.83
CA VAL A 118 3.34 -6.13 -5.24
C VAL A 118 4.65 -6.89 -5.35
N LYS A 119 4.71 -8.07 -4.73
CA LYS A 119 5.84 -9.00 -4.87
C LYS A 119 5.80 -9.67 -6.26
N PRO A 120 6.95 -9.90 -6.95
CA PRO A 120 8.32 -9.70 -6.48
C PRO A 120 8.74 -8.23 -6.49
N ILE A 121 9.60 -7.85 -5.52
CA ILE A 121 10.07 -6.48 -5.32
C ILE A 121 11.49 -6.37 -5.87
N SER A 122 11.76 -5.36 -6.70
CA SER A 122 13.13 -5.01 -7.11
C SER A 122 13.71 -3.88 -6.24
N PRO A 123 15.05 -3.78 -6.14
CA PRO A 123 15.69 -2.65 -5.45
C PRO A 123 15.27 -1.29 -6.00
N ALA A 124 15.11 -1.18 -7.33
CA ALA A 124 14.68 0.06 -7.99
C ALA A 124 13.26 0.48 -7.55
N VAL A 125 12.32 -0.48 -7.49
CA VAL A 125 10.94 -0.21 -7.01
C VAL A 125 10.97 0.22 -5.54
N MET A 126 11.74 -0.46 -4.68
CA MET A 126 11.84 -0.08 -3.27
C MET A 126 12.39 1.35 -3.11
N GLN A 127 13.44 1.68 -3.85
CA GLN A 127 14.02 3.03 -3.84
C GLN A 127 13.04 4.09 -4.34
N GLU A 128 12.33 3.84 -5.44
CA GLU A 128 11.28 4.73 -5.97
C GLU A 128 10.20 4.99 -4.91
N ARG A 129 9.71 3.96 -4.23
CA ARG A 129 8.62 4.05 -3.24
C ARG A 129 9.03 4.79 -1.98
N ILE A 130 10.22 4.55 -1.46
CA ILE A 130 10.74 5.31 -0.32
C ILE A 130 10.99 6.77 -0.71
N GLY A 131 11.62 7.01 -1.87
CA GLY A 131 11.84 8.36 -2.37
C GLY A 131 10.53 9.13 -2.62
N TRP A 132 9.46 8.42 -3.03
CA TRP A 132 8.15 9.02 -3.14
C TRP A 132 7.59 9.44 -1.77
N LEU A 133 7.68 8.57 -0.75
CA LEU A 133 7.25 8.90 0.62
C LEU A 133 8.02 10.10 1.19
N GLN A 134 9.32 10.20 0.92
CA GLN A 134 10.13 11.34 1.38
C GLN A 134 9.65 12.69 0.81
N ARG A 135 8.89 12.68 -0.29
CA ARG A 135 8.30 13.88 -0.93
C ARG A 135 6.78 13.99 -0.75
N ASP A 136 6.15 12.98 -0.16
CA ASP A 136 4.69 12.94 0.01
C ASP A 136 4.23 13.99 1.03
N GLN A 137 3.49 15.00 0.56
CA GLN A 137 2.97 16.10 1.37
C GLN A 137 1.55 15.86 1.89
N ARG A 138 0.93 14.72 1.55
CA ARG A 138 -0.42 14.42 2.02
C ARG A 138 -0.44 14.33 3.55
N GLN A 139 -1.46 14.93 4.13
CA GLN A 139 -1.62 14.96 5.58
C GLN A 139 -2.42 13.74 6.07
N LEU A 140 -2.21 13.40 7.32
CA LEU A 140 -3.04 12.46 8.04
C LEU A 140 -4.13 13.25 8.75
N VAL A 141 -5.38 13.02 8.37
CA VAL A 141 -6.56 13.68 8.96
C VAL A 141 -7.34 12.68 9.81
N LEU A 142 -7.90 13.15 10.92
CA LEU A 142 -8.72 12.30 11.77
C LEU A 142 -10.07 12.04 11.08
N GLY A 143 -10.29 10.79 10.69
CA GLY A 143 -11.54 10.36 10.07
C GLY A 143 -12.68 10.18 11.09
N PRO A 144 -13.92 10.03 10.61
CA PRO A 144 -15.12 9.97 11.45
C PRO A 144 -15.16 8.73 12.37
N ARG A 145 -14.31 7.73 12.13
CA ARG A 145 -14.21 6.51 12.94
C ARG A 145 -13.14 6.59 14.04
N GLY A 146 -12.56 7.76 14.30
CA GLY A 146 -11.51 7.95 15.31
C GLY A 146 -10.15 7.35 14.90
N ALA A 147 -9.94 7.10 13.62
CA ALA A 147 -8.68 6.65 13.05
C ALA A 147 -8.16 7.70 12.05
N PHE A 148 -6.84 7.82 11.94
CA PHE A 148 -6.23 8.69 10.96
C PHE A 148 -6.34 8.09 9.55
N GLU A 149 -6.71 8.91 8.60
CA GLU A 149 -6.81 8.58 7.18
C GLU A 149 -5.91 9.53 6.38
N ILE A 150 -5.40 9.06 5.24
CA ILE A 150 -4.59 9.90 4.34
C ILE A 150 -5.53 10.78 3.53
N GLU A 151 -5.27 12.09 3.55
CA GLU A 151 -6.06 13.08 2.82
C GLU A 151 -6.16 12.74 1.33
N GLY A 152 -7.37 12.89 0.76
CA GLY A 152 -7.65 12.63 -0.67
C GLY A 152 -7.77 11.14 -1.06
N VAL A 153 -7.33 10.20 -0.22
CA VAL A 153 -7.41 8.76 -0.56
C VAL A 153 -8.84 8.26 -0.58
N ARG A 154 -9.66 8.68 0.37
CA ARG A 154 -11.09 8.29 0.43
C ARG A 154 -11.85 8.75 -0.80
N GLU A 155 -11.68 10.00 -1.19
CA GLU A 155 -12.33 10.62 -2.35
C GLU A 155 -11.90 9.92 -3.64
N THR A 156 -10.63 9.64 -3.79
CA THR A 156 -10.07 8.89 -4.94
C THR A 156 -10.68 7.48 -5.01
N MET A 157 -10.77 6.78 -3.88
CA MET A 157 -11.37 5.44 -3.83
C MET A 157 -12.86 5.45 -4.18
N LEU A 158 -13.63 6.44 -3.69
CA LEU A 158 -15.04 6.59 -4.00
C LEU A 158 -15.23 6.87 -5.49
N ALA A 159 -14.51 7.82 -6.05
CA ALA A 159 -14.55 8.14 -7.47
C ALA A 159 -14.22 6.93 -8.37
N GLN A 160 -13.25 6.12 -7.98
CA GLN A 160 -12.91 4.88 -8.70
C GLN A 160 -14.03 3.84 -8.62
N LYS A 161 -14.68 3.67 -7.45
CA LYS A 161 -15.82 2.76 -7.29
C LYS A 161 -17.00 3.19 -8.15
N GLU A 162 -17.30 4.47 -8.19
CA GLU A 162 -18.36 5.03 -9.02
C GLU A 162 -18.09 4.82 -10.52
N ARG A 163 -16.84 5.09 -10.97
CA ARG A 163 -16.44 4.82 -12.36
C ARG A 163 -16.56 3.34 -12.72
N ALA A 164 -16.12 2.45 -11.85
CA ALA A 164 -16.25 1.01 -12.06
C ALA A 164 -17.72 0.56 -12.12
N ALA A 165 -18.57 1.10 -11.25
CA ALA A 165 -20.01 0.82 -11.26
C ALA A 165 -20.68 1.33 -12.54
N ALA A 166 -20.33 2.53 -13.02
CA ALA A 166 -20.85 3.10 -14.26
C ALA A 166 -20.47 2.25 -15.49
N VAL A 167 -19.21 1.79 -15.56
CA VAL A 167 -18.75 0.88 -16.64
C VAL A 167 -19.50 -0.44 -16.61
N ARG A 168 -19.71 -1.04 -15.43
CA ARG A 168 -20.52 -2.26 -15.29
C ARG A 168 -21.96 -2.06 -15.75
N LYS A 169 -22.58 -0.97 -15.36
CA LYS A 169 -23.96 -0.62 -15.78
C LYS A 169 -24.05 -0.42 -17.29
N ALA A 170 -23.09 0.23 -17.91
CA ALA A 170 -23.02 0.42 -19.36
C ALA A 170 -22.82 -0.90 -20.12
N ALA A 171 -22.05 -1.83 -19.57
CA ALA A 171 -21.84 -3.15 -20.16
C ALA A 171 -23.10 -4.04 -20.14
N THR A 172 -23.93 -3.91 -19.08
CA THR A 172 -25.18 -4.68 -18.95
C THR A 172 -26.34 -4.10 -19.77
N THR A 173 -26.27 -2.84 -20.19
CA THR A 173 -27.31 -2.17 -21.00
C THR A 173 -27.10 -2.29 -22.52
N LYS A 174 -26.01 -2.90 -23.00
CA LYS A 174 -25.79 -3.12 -24.42
C LYS A 174 -26.61 -4.34 -24.87
N PRO A 175 -27.61 -4.22 -25.77
CA PRO A 175 -28.38 -5.36 -26.27
C PRO A 175 -27.42 -6.29 -27.04
N ALA A 176 -27.62 -7.60 -26.86
CA ALA A 176 -26.85 -8.62 -27.57
C ALA A 176 -26.94 -8.42 -29.07
N ARG A 177 -25.87 -7.94 -29.68
CA ARG A 177 -25.74 -7.90 -31.14
C ARG A 177 -25.54 -9.33 -31.63
N LYS A 178 -26.46 -9.79 -32.51
CA LYS A 178 -26.34 -11.06 -33.22
C LYS A 178 -25.00 -11.06 -33.96
N SER A 179 -24.31 -12.19 -33.87
CA SER A 179 -23.01 -12.45 -34.46
C SER A 179 -23.12 -12.50 -35.99
N ASP A 180 -22.56 -11.52 -36.68
CA ASP A 180 -22.05 -11.72 -38.03
C ASP A 180 -20.53 -11.58 -37.95
N GLY A 181 -19.85 -12.59 -38.52
CA GLY A 181 -18.44 -12.82 -38.36
C GLY A 181 -17.57 -11.69 -38.92
N ALA A 182 -16.84 -11.05 -38.05
CA ALA A 182 -15.62 -10.28 -38.39
C ALA A 182 -14.71 -10.31 -37.16
N SER A 183 -13.49 -10.75 -37.35
CA SER A 183 -12.43 -10.85 -36.37
C SER A 183 -12.17 -9.50 -35.68
N THR A 184 -12.56 -9.39 -34.41
CA THR A 184 -12.30 -8.24 -33.54
C THR A 184 -11.03 -8.51 -32.74
N PRO A 185 -10.08 -7.56 -32.60
CA PRO A 185 -8.92 -7.74 -31.73
C PRO A 185 -9.40 -7.94 -30.29
N ALA A 186 -8.87 -9.00 -29.68
CA ALA A 186 -9.22 -9.40 -28.31
C ALA A 186 -8.79 -8.34 -27.29
N TYR A 187 -9.73 -7.62 -26.72
CA TYR A 187 -9.56 -6.94 -25.45
C TYR A 187 -9.49 -8.02 -24.36
N PRO A 188 -8.55 -7.95 -23.41
CA PRO A 188 -8.46 -8.95 -22.37
C PRO A 188 -9.73 -8.92 -21.52
N GLN A 189 -10.53 -9.98 -21.63
CA GLN A 189 -11.66 -10.26 -20.74
C GLN A 189 -11.10 -10.81 -19.42
N THR A 190 -10.68 -9.95 -18.50
CA THR A 190 -10.35 -10.34 -17.13
C THR A 190 -10.86 -9.30 -16.13
N ALA A 191 -12.16 -9.03 -16.21
CA ALA A 191 -12.88 -8.27 -15.16
C ALA A 191 -13.64 -9.21 -14.20
N GLY A 192 -13.22 -10.46 -14.05
CA GLY A 192 -13.90 -11.48 -13.24
C GLY A 192 -13.08 -12.06 -12.09
N ASP A 193 -11.84 -12.40 -12.31
CA ASP A 193 -11.11 -13.30 -11.40
C ASP A 193 -9.75 -12.73 -11.01
N GLY A 194 -9.69 -11.64 -10.28
CA GLY A 194 -8.59 -11.25 -9.38
C GLY A 194 -7.10 -11.44 -9.78
N ASN A 195 -6.80 -11.93 -10.96
CA ASN A 195 -5.46 -12.34 -11.36
C ASN A 195 -4.85 -11.43 -12.45
N MET A 196 -4.73 -10.14 -12.13
CA MET A 196 -3.96 -9.21 -12.96
C MET A 196 -2.45 -9.45 -12.76
N PRO A 197 -1.61 -9.49 -13.81
CA PRO A 197 -0.15 -9.58 -13.69
C PRO A 197 0.44 -8.48 -12.78
N ALA A 198 1.57 -8.78 -12.14
CA ALA A 198 2.18 -7.89 -11.15
C ALA A 198 2.57 -6.52 -11.74
N ASP A 199 3.01 -6.49 -12.99
CA ASP A 199 3.33 -5.26 -13.75
C ASP A 199 2.10 -4.38 -13.98
N GLN A 200 0.97 -4.98 -14.31
CA GLN A 200 -0.30 -4.26 -14.46
C GLN A 200 -0.82 -3.74 -13.13
N TRP A 201 -0.62 -4.48 -12.02
CA TRP A 201 -0.93 -3.99 -10.69
C TRP A 201 -0.05 -2.81 -10.28
N GLN A 202 1.24 -2.83 -10.62
CA GLN A 202 2.13 -1.69 -10.36
C GLN A 202 1.69 -0.46 -11.16
N ALA A 203 1.32 -0.63 -12.44
CA ALA A 203 0.78 0.46 -13.25
C ALA A 203 -0.52 1.02 -12.68
N PHE A 204 -1.45 0.16 -12.22
CA PHE A 204 -2.69 0.57 -11.57
C PHE A 204 -2.42 1.35 -10.28
N LEU A 205 -1.50 0.88 -9.43
CA LEU A 205 -1.15 1.54 -8.17
C LEU A 205 -0.53 2.92 -8.40
N ARG A 206 0.23 3.11 -9.48
CA ARG A 206 0.75 4.43 -9.88
C ARG A 206 -0.38 5.43 -10.20
N THR A 207 -1.51 4.98 -10.70
CA THR A 207 -2.66 5.87 -10.97
C THR A 207 -3.33 6.38 -9.68
N MET A 208 -3.02 5.77 -8.53
CA MET A 208 -3.49 6.18 -7.20
C MET A 208 -2.54 7.16 -6.52
N GLU A 209 -1.35 7.36 -7.07
CA GLU A 209 -0.42 8.39 -6.64
C GLU A 209 -0.89 9.74 -7.18
N PRO A 210 -0.84 10.82 -6.40
CA PRO A 210 -1.16 12.15 -6.91
C PRO A 210 -0.18 12.48 -8.03
N LEU A 211 -0.70 13.00 -9.14
CA LEU A 211 0.12 13.53 -10.24
C LEU A 211 1.05 14.61 -9.65
N GLU A 212 2.35 14.45 -9.86
CA GLU A 212 3.32 15.51 -9.60
C GLU A 212 2.90 16.74 -10.41
N ARG A 213 2.56 17.81 -9.73
CA ARG A 213 2.40 19.15 -10.33
C ARG A 213 3.65 19.92 -10.13
#